data_a0ae0fac02a650f26ecae0d07671c172
#
_entry.id   a0ae0fac02a650f26ecae0d07671c172
#
_cell.length_a   1.000
_cell.length_b   1.000
_cell.length_c   1.000
_cell.angle_alpha   90.00
_cell.angle_beta   90.00
_cell.angle_gamma   90.00
#
_symmetry.space_group_name_H-M   'P 1'
#
loop_
_entity.id
_entity.type
_entity.pdbx_description
1 polymer ?
#
loop_
_entity_poly.entity_id
_entity_poly.type
_entity_poly.pdbx_seq_one_letter_code
_entity_poly.pdbx_strand_id
1 'polypeptide(L)'
;AILSRGLGDVYKRQGVECFYGEKQLEAFLNRTKILCCLLPLTPKTTGIINSKTISQLPRGSYIVNAGRGQHVVDTCLLRALDTGHLAGAALDVFNEEPLPSQHPYWAHPKVSVWPHVSAQSNADSAAEQVADAIGKVFAGRVPNNLVSREQQY
;
A
#
# COMPACT_ATOMS: atom_id res chain seq x y z
N ALA A 1 14.07 1.89 2.61
CA ALA A 1 14.01 1.69 1.15
C ALA A 1 12.60 1.94 0.64
N ILE A 2 12.45 2.46 -0.56
CA ILE A 2 11.18 2.74 -1.21
C ILE A 2 11.12 1.99 -2.52
N LEU A 3 10.04 1.22 -2.75
CA LEU A 3 9.74 0.64 -4.04
C LEU A 3 8.70 1.52 -4.75
N SER A 4 9.04 2.04 -5.93
CA SER A 4 8.10 2.73 -6.81
C SER A 4 7.65 1.82 -7.95
N ARG A 5 6.34 1.68 -8.13
CA ARG A 5 5.74 1.00 -9.28
C ARG A 5 4.97 2.01 -10.12
N GLY A 6 5.55 2.57 -11.06
CA GLY A 6 4.84 3.45 -11.92
C GLY A 6 5.54 4.70 -12.18
N LEU A 7 5.47 5.61 -12.75
CA LEU A 7 6.19 6.78 -13.22
C LEU A 7 7.69 6.53 -13.16
N GLY A 8 8.25 6.06 -14.24
CA GLY A 8 9.66 5.68 -14.41
C GLY A 8 10.67 6.79 -14.17
N ASP A 9 10.25 7.86 -13.55
CA ASP A 9 11.07 8.99 -13.17
C ASP A 9 10.81 9.34 -11.70
N VAL A 10 11.50 8.64 -10.78
CA VAL A 10 12.58 9.37 -10.15
C VAL A 10 12.14 10.34 -9.07
N TYR A 11 11.71 9.87 -7.96
CA TYR A 11 12.12 10.64 -6.80
C TYR A 11 13.30 9.92 -6.13
N LYS A 12 14.52 10.16 -6.61
CA LYS A 12 15.71 9.93 -5.80
C LYS A 12 15.64 10.87 -4.61
N ARG A 13 14.98 10.44 -3.56
CA ARG A 13 14.97 11.19 -2.31
C ARG A 13 16.36 11.06 -1.72
N GLN A 14 17.03 12.17 -1.49
CA GLN A 14 18.39 12.21 -0.95
C GLN A 14 18.45 11.40 0.36
N GLY A 15 19.36 10.44 0.48
CA GLY A 15 19.50 9.58 1.65
C GLY A 15 18.57 8.35 1.70
N VAL A 16 17.74 8.10 0.66
CA VAL A 16 16.87 6.94 0.59
C VAL A 16 17.24 6.08 -0.62
N GLU A 17 17.43 4.78 -0.38
CA GLU A 17 17.63 3.81 -1.45
C GLU A 17 16.29 3.51 -2.13
N CYS A 18 16.24 3.70 -3.45
CA CYS A 18 15.03 3.53 -4.25
C CYS A 18 15.17 2.31 -5.16
N PHE A 19 14.09 1.51 -5.24
CA PHE A 19 13.97 0.34 -6.10
C PHE A 19 12.84 0.55 -7.10
N TYR A 20 12.99 0.04 -8.33
CA TYR A 20 12.05 0.27 -9.41
C TYR A 20 11.66 -1.01 -10.14
N GLY A 21 10.35 -1.16 -10.36
CA GLY A 21 9.79 -2.23 -11.17
C GLY A 21 9.97 -3.62 -10.59
N GLU A 22 9.52 -4.61 -11.36
CA GLU A 22 9.46 -6.01 -10.90
C GLU A 22 10.83 -6.64 -10.71
N LYS A 23 11.82 -6.25 -11.52
CA LYS A 23 13.16 -6.82 -11.47
C LYS A 23 13.91 -6.51 -10.16
N GLN A 24 13.54 -5.43 -9.49
CA GLN A 24 14.17 -5.04 -8.23
C GLN A 24 13.31 -5.37 -6.99
N LEU A 25 12.11 -5.91 -7.19
CA LEU A 25 11.18 -6.22 -6.10
C LEU A 25 11.80 -7.21 -5.10
N GLU A 26 12.45 -8.26 -5.57
CA GLU A 26 13.10 -9.25 -4.72
C GLU A 26 14.22 -8.64 -3.88
N ALA A 27 15.10 -7.85 -4.50
CA ALA A 27 16.18 -7.16 -3.79
C ALA A 27 15.65 -6.18 -2.74
N PHE A 28 14.53 -5.51 -3.02
CA PHE A 28 13.83 -4.65 -2.08
C PHE A 28 13.27 -5.46 -0.90
N LEU A 29 12.53 -6.55 -1.17
CA LEU A 29 11.88 -7.36 -0.15
C LEU A 29 12.88 -8.04 0.78
N ASN A 30 13.98 -8.59 0.24
CA ASN A 30 15.02 -9.27 1.02
C ASN A 30 15.69 -8.37 2.07
N ARG A 31 15.59 -7.06 1.92
CA ARG A 31 16.18 -6.05 2.83
C ARG A 31 15.14 -5.32 3.66
N THR A 32 13.85 -5.64 3.47
CA THR A 32 12.75 -4.93 4.10
C THR A 32 12.35 -5.59 5.41
N LYS A 33 12.57 -4.90 6.53
CA LYS A 33 12.15 -5.36 7.86
C LYS A 33 10.72 -4.93 8.21
N ILE A 34 10.28 -3.79 7.70
CA ILE A 34 8.91 -3.29 7.81
C ILE A 34 8.44 -2.95 6.40
N LEU A 35 7.51 -3.74 5.87
CA LEU A 35 6.89 -3.51 4.57
C LEU A 35 5.65 -2.64 4.76
N CYS A 36 5.71 -1.38 4.33
CA CYS A 36 4.55 -0.49 4.31
C CYS A 36 3.96 -0.41 2.90
N CYS A 37 2.73 -0.85 2.75
CA CYS A 37 1.99 -0.79 1.49
C CYS A 37 1.12 0.49 1.46
N LEU A 38 1.46 1.38 0.51
CA LEU A 38 0.73 2.62 0.19
C LEU A 38 0.42 2.68 -1.31
N LEU A 39 0.44 1.55 -1.99
CA LEU A 39 0.25 1.48 -3.44
C LEU A 39 -1.19 1.82 -3.84
N PRO A 40 -1.42 2.41 -5.01
CA PRO A 40 -2.74 2.45 -5.61
C PRO A 40 -3.17 1.02 -5.98
N LEU A 41 -4.49 0.76 -5.86
CA LEU A 41 -5.05 -0.52 -6.26
C LEU A 41 -5.20 -0.57 -7.79
N THR A 42 -4.52 -1.52 -8.39
CA THR A 42 -4.57 -1.78 -9.83
C THR A 42 -4.56 -3.30 -10.06
N PRO A 43 -4.87 -3.81 -11.26
CA PRO A 43 -4.73 -5.23 -11.55
C PRO A 43 -3.34 -5.79 -11.25
N LYS A 44 -2.28 -4.97 -11.38
CA LYS A 44 -0.89 -5.37 -11.11
C LYS A 44 -0.52 -5.38 -9.62
N THR A 45 -1.27 -4.64 -8.79
CA THR A 45 -0.99 -4.53 -7.36
C THR A 45 -1.98 -5.33 -6.50
N THR A 46 -3.06 -5.83 -7.09
CA THR A 46 -3.99 -6.75 -6.43
C THR A 46 -3.26 -8.03 -6.03
N GLY A 47 -3.38 -8.43 -4.76
CA GLY A 47 -2.74 -9.60 -4.20
C GLY A 47 -1.21 -9.56 -4.22
N ILE A 48 -0.61 -8.38 -4.29
CA ILE A 48 0.85 -8.24 -4.33
C ILE A 48 1.51 -8.75 -3.04
N ILE A 49 0.83 -8.65 -1.90
CA ILE A 49 1.27 -9.21 -0.62
C ILE A 49 0.68 -10.62 -0.50
N ASN A 50 1.42 -11.60 -0.98
CA ASN A 50 1.06 -13.02 -1.05
C ASN A 50 2.20 -13.91 -0.52
N SER A 51 2.03 -15.22 -0.59
CA SER A 51 3.02 -16.17 -0.09
C SER A 51 4.42 -15.98 -0.69
N LYS A 52 4.51 -15.66 -1.99
CA LYS A 52 5.78 -15.46 -2.68
C LYS A 52 6.49 -14.19 -2.19
N THR A 53 5.79 -13.07 -2.11
CA THR A 53 6.39 -11.79 -1.66
C THR A 53 6.68 -11.80 -0.16
N ILE A 54 5.80 -12.42 0.64
CA ILE A 54 6.02 -12.56 2.08
C ILE A 54 7.26 -13.43 2.36
N SER A 55 7.45 -14.54 1.63
CA SER A 55 8.60 -15.42 1.85
C SER A 55 9.96 -14.78 1.55
N GLN A 56 9.97 -13.71 0.76
CA GLN A 56 11.19 -12.94 0.46
C GLN A 56 11.55 -11.93 1.55
N LEU A 57 10.64 -11.65 2.47
CA LEU A 57 10.94 -10.79 3.62
C LEU A 57 11.82 -11.56 4.63
N PRO A 58 12.77 -10.91 5.31
CA PRO A 58 13.49 -11.51 6.42
C PRO A 58 12.54 -12.02 7.51
N ARG A 59 12.88 -13.15 8.14
CA ARG A 59 12.09 -13.63 9.29
C ARG A 59 11.96 -12.57 10.38
N GLY A 60 10.79 -12.50 10.97
CA GLY A 60 10.46 -11.52 12.00
C GLY A 60 10.21 -10.12 11.41
N SER A 61 9.91 -10.01 10.14
CA SER A 61 9.47 -8.75 9.51
C SER A 61 8.02 -8.43 9.87
N TYR A 62 7.66 -7.17 9.63
CA TYR A 62 6.31 -6.65 9.85
C TYR A 62 5.70 -6.18 8.53
N ILE A 63 4.37 -6.25 8.45
CA ILE A 63 3.60 -5.69 7.35
C ILE A 63 2.68 -4.60 7.88
N VAL A 64 2.66 -3.45 7.19
CA VAL A 64 1.71 -2.37 7.41
C VAL A 64 0.95 -2.15 6.10
N ASN A 65 -0.38 -2.26 6.12
CA ASN A 65 -1.20 -1.96 4.96
C ASN A 65 -2.14 -0.79 5.25
N ALA A 66 -1.84 0.36 4.65
CA ALA A 66 -2.69 1.55 4.63
C ALA A 66 -3.03 1.97 3.18
N GLY A 67 -2.92 1.06 2.24
CA GLY A 67 -3.31 1.25 0.84
C GLY A 67 -4.75 0.80 0.59
N ARG A 68 -4.94 -0.47 0.21
CA ARG A 68 -6.26 -1.12 0.04
C ARG A 68 -6.17 -2.57 0.50
N GLY A 69 -7.27 -3.12 1.01
CA GLY A 69 -7.33 -4.50 1.50
C GLY A 69 -6.93 -5.51 0.45
N GLN A 70 -7.37 -5.32 -0.78
CA GLN A 70 -7.10 -6.20 -1.92
C GLN A 70 -5.60 -6.34 -2.27
N HIS A 71 -4.71 -5.54 -1.69
CA HIS A 71 -3.27 -5.77 -1.82
C HIS A 71 -2.81 -7.03 -1.09
N VAL A 72 -3.53 -7.46 -0.05
CA VAL A 72 -3.17 -8.58 0.81
C VAL A 72 -4.01 -9.81 0.50
N VAL A 73 -3.35 -10.96 0.39
CA VAL A 73 -4.00 -12.27 0.41
C VAL A 73 -4.06 -12.73 1.88
N ASP A 74 -5.24 -12.57 2.51
CA ASP A 74 -5.45 -12.77 3.95
C ASP A 74 -4.95 -14.12 4.46
N THR A 75 -5.24 -15.20 3.74
CA THR A 75 -4.79 -16.55 4.10
C THR A 75 -3.26 -16.70 4.10
N CYS A 76 -2.55 -15.98 3.21
CA CYS A 76 -1.10 -15.96 3.15
C CYS A 76 -0.50 -15.19 4.33
N LEU A 77 -1.11 -14.06 4.67
CA LEU A 77 -0.69 -13.24 5.81
C LEU A 77 -0.86 -13.99 7.13
N LEU A 78 -2.05 -14.56 7.38
CA LEU A 78 -2.34 -15.33 8.58
C LEU A 78 -1.35 -16.50 8.74
N ARG A 79 -1.14 -17.29 7.69
CA ARG A 79 -0.16 -18.38 7.71
C ARG A 79 1.25 -17.92 8.09
N ALA A 80 1.69 -16.79 7.55
CA ALA A 80 3.02 -16.25 7.82
C ALA A 80 3.18 -15.76 9.27
N LEU A 81 2.10 -15.24 9.86
CA LEU A 81 2.03 -14.84 11.27
C LEU A 81 2.03 -16.07 12.20
N ASP A 82 1.23 -17.09 11.86
CA ASP A 82 1.13 -18.34 12.62
C ASP A 82 2.45 -19.10 12.66
N THR A 83 3.13 -19.21 11.52
CA THR A 83 4.44 -19.88 11.41
C THR A 83 5.61 -19.07 11.99
N GLY A 84 5.35 -17.83 12.43
CA GLY A 84 6.37 -16.92 12.95
C GLY A 84 7.36 -16.43 11.90
N HIS A 85 7.02 -16.53 10.60
CA HIS A 85 7.79 -15.89 9.55
C HIS A 85 7.68 -14.37 9.67
N LEU A 86 6.45 -13.87 9.89
CA LEU A 86 6.19 -12.47 10.25
C LEU A 86 6.05 -12.32 11.77
N ALA A 87 6.57 -11.23 12.30
CA ALA A 87 6.44 -10.86 13.71
C ALA A 87 5.10 -10.19 14.01
N GLY A 88 4.51 -9.48 13.04
CA GLY A 88 3.23 -8.82 13.19
C GLY A 88 2.74 -8.13 11.92
N ALA A 89 1.48 -7.69 11.97
CA ALA A 89 0.87 -6.87 10.93
C ALA A 89 0.00 -5.77 11.54
N ALA A 90 0.03 -4.57 10.92
CA ALA A 90 -0.88 -3.47 11.19
C ALA A 90 -1.71 -3.19 9.93
N LEU A 91 -3.02 -3.32 10.03
CA LEU A 91 -3.93 -3.26 8.89
C LEU A 91 -4.98 -2.19 9.13
N ASP A 92 -4.99 -1.19 8.25
CA ASP A 92 -5.97 -0.10 8.26
C ASP A 92 -7.09 -0.32 7.24
N VAL A 93 -6.88 -1.27 6.32
CA VAL A 93 -7.78 -1.55 5.20
C VAL A 93 -7.95 -3.05 5.00
N PHE A 94 -9.14 -3.47 4.50
CA PHE A 94 -9.54 -4.87 4.41
C PHE A 94 -10.20 -5.19 3.07
N ASN A 95 -10.25 -6.49 2.72
CA ASN A 95 -10.91 -6.96 1.51
C ASN A 95 -12.42 -6.70 1.55
N GLU A 96 -13.02 -6.76 2.73
CA GLU A 96 -14.40 -6.39 3.01
C GLU A 96 -14.41 -5.36 4.14
N GLU A 97 -15.09 -4.24 3.93
CA GLU A 97 -15.22 -3.15 4.91
C GLU A 97 -16.68 -2.79 5.11
N PRO A 98 -17.14 -2.72 6.37
CA PRO A 98 -16.42 -2.95 7.62
C PRO A 98 -15.92 -4.40 7.75
N LEU A 99 -14.74 -4.59 8.40
CA LEU A 99 -14.20 -5.93 8.63
C LEU A 99 -15.21 -6.80 9.38
N PRO A 100 -15.64 -7.98 8.83
CA PRO A 100 -16.62 -8.83 9.45
C PRO A 100 -16.25 -9.21 10.89
N SER A 101 -17.23 -9.23 11.79
CA SER A 101 -17.00 -9.50 13.23
C SER A 101 -16.35 -10.84 13.52
N GLN A 102 -16.53 -11.82 12.62
CA GLN A 102 -15.93 -13.16 12.74
C GLN A 102 -14.58 -13.28 12.01
N HIS A 103 -14.06 -12.19 11.47
CA HIS A 103 -12.81 -12.27 10.71
C HIS A 103 -11.62 -12.63 11.63
N PRO A 104 -10.75 -13.57 11.22
CA PRO A 104 -9.64 -14.06 12.06
C PRO A 104 -8.68 -12.96 12.56
N TYR A 105 -8.58 -11.84 11.87
CA TYR A 105 -7.72 -10.72 12.28
C TYR A 105 -8.08 -10.16 13.66
N TRP A 106 -9.35 -10.17 14.05
CA TRP A 106 -9.78 -9.67 15.35
C TRP A 106 -9.17 -10.44 16.53
N ALA A 107 -9.07 -11.74 16.40
CA ALA A 107 -8.55 -12.62 17.46
C ALA A 107 -7.05 -12.90 17.36
N HIS A 108 -6.39 -12.47 16.28
CA HIS A 108 -5.00 -12.83 16.06
C HIS A 108 -4.05 -11.94 16.87
N PRO A 109 -3.22 -12.50 17.80
CA PRO A 109 -2.43 -11.71 18.76
C PRO A 109 -1.32 -10.85 18.13
N LYS A 110 -0.98 -11.11 16.85
CA LYS A 110 0.06 -10.37 16.12
C LYS A 110 -0.53 -9.41 15.08
N VAL A 111 -1.84 -9.19 15.07
CA VAL A 111 -2.52 -8.27 14.14
C VAL A 111 -3.09 -7.10 14.91
N SER A 112 -2.76 -5.90 14.46
CA SER A 112 -3.42 -4.66 14.89
C SER A 112 -4.37 -4.21 13.80
N VAL A 113 -5.64 -4.04 14.13
CA VAL A 113 -6.72 -3.62 13.23
C VAL A 113 -7.07 -2.16 13.49
N TRP A 114 -7.15 -1.37 12.42
CA TRP A 114 -7.57 0.03 12.43
C TRP A 114 -8.70 0.24 11.43
N PRO A 115 -9.70 1.11 11.69
CA PRO A 115 -10.90 1.22 10.89
C PRO A 115 -10.79 2.23 9.74
N HIS A 116 -9.79 2.07 8.86
CA HIS A 116 -9.54 2.90 7.67
C HIS A 116 -9.39 4.40 8.03
N VAL A 117 -8.50 4.70 8.96
CA VAL A 117 -8.30 6.06 9.52
C VAL A 117 -6.87 6.58 9.39
N SER A 118 -5.98 5.84 8.74
CA SER A 118 -4.54 6.21 8.65
C SER A 118 -4.28 7.48 7.84
N ALA A 119 -5.22 7.92 7.00
CA ALA A 119 -5.08 9.14 6.22
C ALA A 119 -6.40 9.93 6.21
N GLN A 120 -6.49 10.92 7.09
CA GLN A 120 -7.59 11.88 7.04
C GLN A 120 -7.27 13.00 6.05
N SER A 121 -8.21 13.27 5.14
CA SER A 121 -8.08 14.39 4.22
C SER A 121 -8.19 15.72 4.99
N ASN A 122 -7.23 16.62 4.76
CA ASN A 122 -7.35 17.99 5.24
C ASN A 122 -8.31 18.74 4.31
N ALA A 123 -9.43 19.21 4.87
CA ALA A 123 -10.51 19.84 4.11
C ALA A 123 -10.05 21.09 3.35
N ASP A 124 -9.21 21.93 3.98
CA ASP A 124 -8.75 23.17 3.38
C ASP A 124 -7.84 22.90 2.17
N SER A 125 -6.85 22.03 2.34
CA SER A 125 -5.95 21.66 1.23
C SER A 125 -6.68 20.92 0.10
N ALA A 126 -7.70 20.13 0.41
CA ALA A 126 -8.54 19.48 -0.59
C ALA A 126 -9.36 20.49 -1.36
N ALA A 127 -9.98 21.47 -0.68
CA ALA A 127 -10.76 22.52 -1.30
C ALA A 127 -9.92 23.38 -2.26
N GLU A 128 -8.70 23.75 -1.86
CA GLU A 128 -7.76 24.50 -2.72
C GLU A 128 -7.42 23.73 -3.99
N GLN A 129 -7.12 22.43 -3.87
CA GLN A 129 -6.78 21.58 -5.03
C GLN A 129 -7.97 21.40 -5.97
N VAL A 130 -9.19 21.24 -5.42
CA VAL A 130 -10.41 21.12 -6.20
C VAL A 130 -10.69 22.43 -6.94
N ALA A 131 -10.57 23.57 -6.27
CA ALA A 131 -10.77 24.89 -6.89
C ALA A 131 -9.76 25.15 -8.02
N ASP A 132 -8.48 24.83 -7.81
CA ASP A 132 -7.44 24.92 -8.86
C ASP A 132 -7.77 24.01 -10.05
N ALA A 133 -8.17 22.76 -9.80
CA ALA A 133 -8.52 21.81 -10.84
C ALA A 133 -9.72 22.30 -11.68
N ILE A 134 -10.76 22.80 -11.03
CA ILE A 134 -11.94 23.40 -11.69
C ILE A 134 -11.52 24.59 -12.56
N GLY A 135 -10.74 25.51 -12.01
CA GLY A 135 -10.24 26.67 -12.75
C GLY A 135 -9.43 26.29 -13.99
N LYS A 136 -8.61 25.24 -13.91
CA LYS A 136 -7.85 24.72 -15.05
C LYS A 136 -8.75 24.14 -16.13
N VAL A 137 -9.75 23.34 -15.74
CA VAL A 137 -10.70 22.75 -16.68
C VAL A 137 -11.48 23.84 -17.44
N PHE A 138 -12.01 24.87 -16.73
CA PHE A 138 -12.69 25.98 -17.37
C PHE A 138 -11.80 26.80 -18.31
N ALA A 139 -10.51 26.85 -18.04
CA ALA A 139 -9.51 27.49 -18.88
C ALA A 139 -8.99 26.58 -20.02
N GLY A 140 -9.57 25.40 -20.23
CA GLY A 140 -9.12 24.45 -21.26
C GLY A 140 -7.73 23.82 -20.94
N ARG A 141 -7.28 23.89 -19.69
CA ARG A 141 -5.99 23.34 -19.24
C ARG A 141 -6.18 22.01 -18.51
N VAL A 142 -5.14 21.18 -18.52
CA VAL A 142 -5.16 19.89 -17.83
C VAL A 142 -4.90 20.11 -16.33
N PRO A 143 -5.73 19.53 -15.42
CA PRO A 143 -5.47 19.52 -13.98
C PRO A 143 -4.17 18.80 -13.61
N ASN A 144 -3.52 19.22 -12.51
CA ASN A 144 -2.24 18.64 -12.10
C ASN A 144 -2.35 17.16 -11.69
N ASN A 145 -3.47 16.75 -11.11
CA ASN A 145 -3.67 15.42 -10.53
C ASN A 145 -4.62 14.56 -11.38
N LEU A 146 -4.48 14.65 -12.71
CA LEU A 146 -5.30 13.85 -13.60
C LEU A 146 -4.94 12.38 -13.51
N VAL A 147 -5.92 11.56 -13.17
CA VAL A 147 -5.75 10.09 -13.13
C VAL A 147 -5.69 9.55 -14.55
N SER A 148 -4.66 8.79 -14.87
CA SER A 148 -4.54 8.07 -16.13
C SER A 148 -5.54 6.92 -16.19
N ARG A 149 -6.41 6.89 -17.21
CA ARG A 149 -7.34 5.79 -17.41
C ARG A 149 -6.64 4.46 -17.77
N GLU A 150 -5.47 4.53 -18.39
CA GLU A 150 -4.68 3.36 -18.75
C GLU A 150 -3.92 2.80 -17.55
N GLN A 151 -3.37 3.69 -16.72
CA GLN A 151 -2.57 3.30 -15.55
C GLN A 151 -3.44 3.10 -14.30
N GLN A 152 -4.66 3.64 -14.28
CA GLN A 152 -5.64 3.59 -13.17
C GLN A 152 -5.19 4.33 -11.89
N TYR A 153 -4.22 5.26 -12.02
CA TYR A 153 -3.78 6.14 -10.94
C TYR A 153 -3.16 7.43 -11.50
#